data_a6cca66dbee5f5bba1d601ed984ba65a
#
_entry.id   a6cca66dbee5f5bba1d601ed984ba65a
#
_cell.length_a   1.000
_cell.length_b   1.000
_cell.length_c   1.000
_cell.angle_alpha   90.00
_cell.angle_beta   90.00
_cell.angle_gamma   90.00
#
_symmetry.space_group_name_H-M   'P 1'
#
loop_
_entity.id
_entity.type
_entity.pdbx_description
1 polymer ?
#
loop_
_entity_poly.entity_id
_entity_poly.type
_entity_poly.pdbx_seq_one_letter_code
_entity_poly.pdbx_strand_id
1 'polypeptide(L)'
;FKALEKYNKRLDSDLVKVGCIVDMDVVKEVNPLLELMKYYSIRPENYIVLGYKHTSEETHANGVPFLVDKEINWQGKVRNYHADRLAEQEYDLLINYFNEPKLPLLLLSSSIKAKLRIGFQGIDMQYNDITIACPLTEERVFTEEVKKVLGTIIHK
;
A
#
# COMPACT_ATOMS: atom_id res chain seq x y z
N PHE A 1 3.04 13.52 19.52
CA PHE A 1 2.39 13.19 18.26
C PHE A 1 1.00 13.82 18.09
N LYS A 2 0.91 15.13 18.29
CA LYS A 2 -0.34 15.87 18.06
C LYS A 2 -0.84 15.72 16.62
N ALA A 3 0.09 15.61 15.67
CA ALA A 3 -0.26 15.42 14.26
C ALA A 3 -0.99 14.11 13.98
N LEU A 4 -0.83 13.10 14.85
CA LEU A 4 -1.48 11.81 14.68
C LEU A 4 -2.86 11.74 15.33
N GLU A 5 -3.17 12.65 16.26
CA GLU A 5 -4.47 12.65 16.96
C GLU A 5 -5.65 12.82 16.01
N LYS A 6 -5.47 13.57 14.92
CA LYS A 6 -6.53 13.76 13.93
C LYS A 6 -6.90 12.46 13.19
N TYR A 7 -6.02 11.46 13.17
CA TYR A 7 -6.28 10.18 12.54
C TYR A 7 -6.96 9.18 13.47
N ASN A 8 -6.94 9.40 14.77
CA ASN A 8 -7.62 8.54 15.74
C ASN A 8 -9.12 8.42 15.45
N LYS A 9 -9.71 9.50 14.94
CA LYS A 9 -11.13 9.52 14.59
C LYS A 9 -11.41 8.79 13.28
N ARG A 10 -10.40 8.63 12.41
CA ARG A 10 -10.54 7.88 11.15
C ARG A 10 -10.47 6.39 11.39
N LEU A 11 -9.64 5.98 12.36
CA LEU A 11 -9.47 4.58 12.77
C LEU A 11 -9.99 4.40 14.20
N ASP A 12 -11.30 4.44 14.35
CA ASP A 12 -11.96 4.29 15.65
C ASP A 12 -12.12 2.82 16.06
N SER A 13 -11.78 1.90 15.18
CA SER A 13 -11.88 0.45 15.40
C SER A 13 -10.56 -0.23 15.03
N ASP A 14 -10.51 -1.54 15.26
CA ASP A 14 -9.37 -2.35 14.86
C ASP A 14 -9.14 -2.30 13.35
N LEU A 15 -7.90 -2.51 12.97
CA LEU A 15 -7.51 -2.60 11.58
C LEU A 15 -8.07 -3.90 10.99
N VAL A 16 -8.97 -3.80 10.01
CA VAL A 16 -9.65 -4.96 9.42
C VAL A 16 -9.27 -5.15 7.95
N LYS A 17 -9.32 -4.09 7.15
CA LYS A 17 -9.08 -4.15 5.70
C LYS A 17 -7.86 -3.36 5.30
N VAL A 18 -6.91 -4.01 4.61
CA VAL A 18 -5.64 -3.40 4.21
C VAL A 18 -5.37 -3.63 2.74
N GLY A 19 -4.96 -2.57 2.05
CA GLY A 19 -4.44 -2.65 0.70
C GLY A 19 -2.96 -2.27 0.68
N CYS A 20 -2.20 -2.91 -0.20
CA CYS A 20 -0.78 -2.59 -0.41
C CYS A 20 -0.52 -2.46 -1.91
N ILE A 21 0.18 -1.40 -2.29
CA ILE A 21 0.67 -1.20 -3.65
C ILE A 21 2.19 -1.21 -3.55
N VAL A 22 2.86 -2.05 -4.35
CA VAL A 22 4.29 -2.27 -4.22
C VAL A 22 5.00 -2.07 -5.56
N ASP A 23 6.06 -1.27 -5.57
CA ASP A 23 6.93 -1.13 -6.73
C ASP A 23 7.87 -2.34 -6.80
N MET A 24 7.48 -3.35 -7.58
CA MET A 24 8.22 -4.61 -7.68
C MET A 24 9.33 -4.58 -8.72
N ASP A 25 9.57 -3.45 -9.36
CA ASP A 25 10.83 -3.25 -10.09
C ASP A 25 12.00 -3.09 -9.11
N VAL A 26 11.71 -2.59 -7.91
CA VAL A 26 12.70 -2.39 -6.85
C VAL A 26 12.64 -3.48 -5.80
N VAL A 27 11.43 -3.79 -5.32
CA VAL A 27 11.20 -4.76 -4.25
C VAL A 27 10.89 -6.12 -4.86
N LYS A 28 11.66 -7.14 -4.51
CA LYS A 28 11.49 -8.48 -5.09
C LYS A 28 10.62 -9.39 -4.25
N GLU A 29 10.46 -9.10 -2.96
CA GLU A 29 9.66 -9.90 -2.04
C GLU A 29 8.79 -9.00 -1.18
N VAL A 30 7.63 -9.53 -0.77
CA VAL A 30 6.69 -8.80 0.07
C VAL A 30 6.47 -9.48 1.43
N ASN A 31 7.34 -10.43 1.78
CA ASN A 31 7.19 -11.20 3.02
C ASN A 31 7.05 -10.34 4.27
N PRO A 32 7.84 -9.28 4.48
CA PRO A 32 7.65 -8.42 5.65
C PRO A 32 6.28 -7.76 5.70
N LEU A 33 5.72 -7.38 4.54
CA LEU A 33 4.36 -6.84 4.49
C LEU A 33 3.31 -7.89 4.86
N LEU A 34 3.50 -9.13 4.40
CA LEU A 34 2.61 -10.23 4.75
C LEU A 34 2.71 -10.56 6.24
N GLU A 35 3.91 -10.51 6.82
CA GLU A 35 4.12 -10.68 8.26
C GLU A 35 3.40 -9.58 9.05
N LEU A 36 3.40 -8.36 8.52
CA LEU A 36 2.68 -7.25 9.14
C LEU A 36 1.17 -7.52 9.19
N MET A 37 0.63 -8.12 8.11
CA MET A 37 -0.79 -8.51 8.09
C MET A 37 -1.08 -9.54 9.18
N LYS A 38 -0.21 -10.53 9.34
CA LYS A 38 -0.35 -11.55 10.40
C LYS A 38 -0.25 -10.94 11.79
N TYR A 39 0.63 -9.97 11.95
CA TYR A 39 0.80 -9.28 13.25
C TYR A 39 -0.52 -8.63 13.70
N TYR A 40 -1.27 -8.06 12.76
CA TYR A 40 -2.56 -7.44 13.06
C TYR A 40 -3.74 -8.40 12.89
N SER A 41 -3.50 -9.68 12.68
CA SER A 41 -4.54 -10.71 12.50
C SER A 41 -5.51 -10.37 11.36
N ILE A 42 -4.99 -9.77 10.28
CA ILE A 42 -5.80 -9.46 9.10
C ILE A 42 -6.06 -10.77 8.36
N ARG A 43 -7.33 -11.07 8.09
CA ARG A 43 -7.70 -12.27 7.35
C ARG A 43 -7.29 -12.14 5.88
N PRO A 44 -6.89 -13.25 5.22
CA PRO A 44 -6.48 -13.20 3.81
C PRO A 44 -7.51 -12.57 2.87
N GLU A 45 -8.80 -12.75 3.10
CA GLU A 45 -9.85 -12.13 2.30
C GLU A 45 -9.95 -10.60 2.53
N ASN A 46 -9.30 -10.08 3.56
CA ASN A 46 -9.36 -8.67 3.94
C ASN A 46 -8.10 -7.89 3.62
N TYR A 47 -7.12 -8.50 2.93
CA TYR A 47 -5.99 -7.73 2.43
C TYR A 47 -5.69 -8.08 0.98
N ILE A 48 -5.25 -7.08 0.24
CA ILE A 48 -4.87 -7.22 -1.16
C ILE A 48 -3.50 -6.58 -1.34
N VAL A 49 -2.58 -7.31 -1.96
CA VAL A 49 -1.27 -6.79 -2.34
C VAL A 49 -1.21 -6.83 -3.85
N LEU A 50 -1.00 -5.68 -4.46
CA LEU A 50 -0.83 -5.55 -5.91
C LEU A 50 0.55 -4.97 -6.19
N GLY A 51 1.33 -5.70 -6.99
CA GLY A 51 2.63 -5.23 -7.43
C GLY A 51 2.53 -4.42 -8.71
N TYR A 52 3.57 -3.68 -8.99
CA TYR A 52 3.74 -2.97 -10.26
C TYR A 52 5.11 -3.33 -10.82
N LYS A 53 5.15 -3.63 -12.11
CA LYS A 53 6.38 -3.74 -12.89
C LYS A 53 6.23 -2.98 -14.20
N HIS A 54 7.31 -2.37 -14.66
CA HIS A 54 7.31 -1.66 -15.95
C HIS A 54 6.90 -2.62 -17.07
N THR A 55 7.59 -3.77 -17.16
CA THR A 55 7.26 -4.83 -18.09
C THR A 55 7.43 -6.19 -17.41
N SER A 56 6.58 -7.14 -17.76
CA SER A 56 6.73 -8.53 -17.34
C SER A 56 5.89 -9.42 -18.23
N GLU A 57 6.41 -10.61 -18.58
CA GLU A 57 5.63 -11.63 -19.25
C GLU A 57 4.84 -12.46 -18.25
N GLU A 58 5.27 -12.44 -16.98
CA GLU A 58 4.56 -13.07 -15.89
C GLU A 58 3.49 -12.13 -15.35
N THR A 59 2.38 -12.69 -14.86
CA THR A 59 1.32 -11.93 -14.22
C THR A 59 1.39 -11.96 -12.71
N HIS A 60 2.22 -12.84 -12.16
CA HIS A 60 2.40 -13.01 -10.72
C HIS A 60 3.87 -13.31 -10.40
N ALA A 61 4.34 -12.87 -9.24
CA ALA A 61 5.59 -13.31 -8.66
C ALA A 61 5.36 -13.59 -7.18
N ASN A 62 5.77 -14.77 -6.72
CA ASN A 62 5.62 -15.17 -5.30
C ASN A 62 4.16 -15.04 -4.82
N GLY A 63 3.20 -15.34 -5.71
CA GLY A 63 1.78 -15.23 -5.38
C GLY A 63 1.20 -13.82 -5.44
N VAL A 64 2.00 -12.82 -5.83
CA VAL A 64 1.54 -11.43 -5.93
C VAL A 64 1.21 -11.10 -7.38
N PRO A 65 -0.02 -10.65 -7.68
CA PRO A 65 -0.36 -10.20 -9.03
C PRO A 65 0.29 -8.86 -9.35
N PHE A 66 0.52 -8.60 -10.64
CA PHE A 66 1.13 -7.36 -11.12
C PHE A 66 0.22 -6.56 -12.00
N LEU A 67 0.41 -5.24 -11.94
CA LEU A 67 0.04 -4.31 -12.99
C LEU A 67 1.30 -4.00 -13.80
N VAL A 68 1.20 -3.96 -15.13
CA VAL A 68 2.29 -3.56 -16.03
C VAL A 68 1.85 -2.36 -16.89
N ASP A 69 2.83 -1.62 -17.43
CA ASP A 69 2.55 -0.37 -18.17
C ASP A 69 1.60 -0.56 -19.34
N LYS A 70 1.70 -1.67 -20.08
CA LYS A 70 0.84 -1.92 -21.23
C LYS A 70 -0.65 -2.03 -20.87
N GLU A 71 -0.98 -2.21 -19.61
CA GLU A 71 -2.35 -2.29 -19.12
C GLU A 71 -2.95 -0.92 -18.81
N ILE A 72 -2.18 0.14 -19.02
CA ILE A 72 -2.63 1.51 -18.83
C ILE A 72 -2.70 2.15 -20.22
N ASN A 73 -3.90 2.64 -20.60
CA ASN A 73 -4.04 3.27 -21.91
C ASN A 73 -3.51 4.73 -21.85
N TRP A 74 -3.41 5.35 -23.02
CA TRP A 74 -2.89 6.72 -23.15
C TRP A 74 -3.76 7.78 -22.44
N GLN A 75 -5.00 7.43 -22.08
CA GLN A 75 -5.88 8.30 -21.31
C GLN A 75 -5.70 8.11 -19.80
N GLY A 76 -4.75 7.26 -19.39
CA GLY A 76 -4.50 6.96 -17.99
C GLY A 76 -5.44 5.95 -17.38
N LYS A 77 -6.27 5.28 -18.18
CA LYS A 77 -7.19 4.27 -17.68
C LYS A 77 -6.47 2.93 -17.52
N VAL A 78 -6.59 2.35 -16.33
CA VAL A 78 -5.99 1.05 -15.98
C VAL A 78 -6.94 -0.08 -16.40
N ARG A 79 -6.40 -1.08 -17.09
CA ARG A 79 -7.14 -2.30 -17.47
C ARG A 79 -6.44 -3.52 -16.88
N ASN A 80 -6.75 -3.80 -15.63
CA ASN A 80 -6.20 -4.92 -14.90
C ASN A 80 -7.23 -5.40 -13.89
N TYR A 81 -7.52 -6.70 -13.92
CA TYR A 81 -8.53 -7.30 -13.04
C TYR A 81 -8.22 -7.07 -11.57
N HIS A 82 -6.95 -7.24 -11.18
CA HIS A 82 -6.54 -7.10 -9.77
C HIS A 82 -6.58 -5.65 -9.30
N ALA A 83 -6.26 -4.71 -10.21
CA ALA A 83 -6.39 -3.29 -9.92
C ALA A 83 -7.85 -2.90 -9.72
N ASP A 84 -8.75 -3.44 -10.54
CA ASP A 84 -10.18 -3.21 -10.39
C ASP A 84 -10.69 -3.73 -9.06
N ARG A 85 -10.29 -4.93 -8.68
CA ARG A 85 -10.67 -5.51 -7.40
C ARG A 85 -10.16 -4.67 -6.23
N LEU A 86 -8.93 -4.20 -6.32
CA LEU A 86 -8.34 -3.34 -5.30
C LEU A 86 -9.16 -2.05 -5.14
N ALA A 87 -9.56 -1.44 -6.25
CA ALA A 87 -10.30 -0.17 -6.26
C ALA A 87 -11.78 -0.29 -5.84
N GLU A 88 -12.35 -1.48 -5.87
CA GLU A 88 -13.76 -1.70 -5.53
C GLU A 88 -14.05 -1.61 -4.04
N GLN A 89 -13.04 -1.72 -3.20
CA GLN A 89 -13.22 -1.82 -1.76
C GLN A 89 -12.73 -0.56 -1.05
N GLU A 90 -13.22 -0.36 0.17
CA GLU A 90 -12.71 0.68 1.06
C GLU A 90 -11.80 0.04 2.10
N TYR A 91 -10.69 0.71 2.41
CA TYR A 91 -9.67 0.17 3.29
C TYR A 91 -9.54 1.00 4.57
N ASP A 92 -9.18 0.33 5.66
CA ASP A 92 -8.79 1.01 6.89
C ASP A 92 -7.38 1.59 6.70
N LEU A 93 -6.52 0.85 5.99
CA LEU A 93 -5.15 1.26 5.72
C LEU A 93 -4.78 0.93 4.28
N LEU A 94 -4.16 1.89 3.60
CA LEU A 94 -3.47 1.66 2.34
C LEU A 94 -1.99 1.90 2.56
N ILE A 95 -1.16 0.92 2.21
CA ILE A 95 0.28 1.05 2.23
C ILE A 95 0.76 1.29 0.81
N ASN A 96 1.32 2.47 0.56
CA ASN A 96 1.94 2.84 -0.71
C ASN A 96 3.43 2.53 -0.63
N TYR A 97 3.79 1.28 -0.97
CA TYR A 97 5.17 0.82 -0.84
C TYR A 97 5.98 1.16 -2.10
N PHE A 98 6.22 2.45 -2.30
CA PHE A 98 7.05 2.99 -3.38
C PHE A 98 7.57 4.37 -2.99
N ASN A 99 8.77 4.72 -3.48
CA ASN A 99 9.40 6.01 -3.19
C ASN A 99 9.72 6.83 -4.43
N GLU A 100 9.30 6.36 -5.60
CA GLU A 100 9.39 7.12 -6.85
C GLU A 100 7.98 7.37 -7.38
N PRO A 101 7.69 8.60 -7.86
CA PRO A 101 6.34 8.95 -8.31
C PRO A 101 6.06 8.44 -9.73
N LYS A 102 6.11 7.13 -9.93
CA LYS A 102 5.78 6.50 -11.21
C LYS A 102 4.29 6.63 -11.47
N LEU A 103 3.91 7.05 -12.67
CA LEU A 103 2.52 7.31 -13.00
C LEU A 103 1.58 6.14 -12.71
N PRO A 104 1.90 4.88 -13.07
CA PRO A 104 1.02 3.76 -12.75
C PRO A 104 0.74 3.61 -11.27
N LEU A 105 1.76 3.80 -10.42
CA LEU A 105 1.61 3.72 -8.97
C LEU A 105 0.71 4.83 -8.43
N LEU A 106 0.89 6.04 -8.94
CA LEU A 106 0.07 7.18 -8.53
C LEU A 106 -1.38 7.02 -8.97
N LEU A 107 -1.61 6.49 -10.17
CA LEU A 107 -2.96 6.21 -10.66
C LEU A 107 -3.66 5.16 -9.79
N LEU A 108 -2.96 4.08 -9.44
CA LEU A 108 -3.51 3.06 -8.54
C LEU A 108 -3.87 3.66 -7.19
N SER A 109 -2.92 4.36 -6.58
CA SER A 109 -3.13 4.96 -5.26
C SER A 109 -4.31 5.92 -5.25
N SER A 110 -4.44 6.74 -6.29
CA SER A 110 -5.53 7.72 -6.41
C SER A 110 -6.90 7.08 -6.56
N SER A 111 -6.97 5.86 -7.10
CA SER A 111 -8.23 5.16 -7.33
C SER A 111 -8.79 4.48 -6.09
N ILE A 112 -8.03 4.44 -5.01
CA ILE A 112 -8.38 3.67 -3.81
C ILE A 112 -8.87 4.58 -2.70
N LYS A 113 -9.93 4.17 -2.02
CA LYS A 113 -10.45 4.85 -0.84
C LYS A 113 -9.89 4.19 0.42
N ALA A 114 -9.24 4.97 1.26
CA ALA A 114 -8.67 4.48 2.51
C ALA A 114 -8.82 5.52 3.61
N LYS A 115 -9.02 5.04 4.83
CA LYS A 115 -9.11 5.92 6.00
C LYS A 115 -7.75 6.50 6.36
N LEU A 116 -6.71 5.71 6.18
CA LEU A 116 -5.33 6.10 6.48
C LEU A 116 -4.40 5.59 5.37
N ARG A 117 -3.47 6.44 4.96
CA ARG A 117 -2.47 6.13 3.93
C ARG A 117 -1.09 6.30 4.51
N ILE A 118 -0.28 5.25 4.42
CA ILE A 118 1.11 5.27 4.89
C ILE A 118 2.03 4.93 3.72
N GLY A 119 3.07 5.70 3.54
CA GLY A 119 4.04 5.46 2.48
C GLY A 119 5.40 6.04 2.82
N PHE A 120 6.18 6.35 1.80
CA PHE A 120 7.56 6.79 1.94
C PHE A 120 7.71 8.30 1.77
N GLN A 121 8.68 8.84 2.49
CA GLN A 121 9.11 10.21 2.28
C GLN A 121 9.59 10.37 0.82
N GLY A 122 9.31 11.52 0.21
CA GLY A 122 9.66 11.78 -1.18
C GLY A 122 8.48 11.69 -2.13
N ILE A 123 7.36 11.13 -1.69
CA ILE A 123 6.11 11.12 -2.44
C ILE A 123 5.23 12.27 -1.96
N ASP A 124 4.56 12.94 -2.88
CA ASP A 124 3.69 14.08 -2.57
C ASP A 124 2.68 13.72 -1.48
N MET A 125 2.44 14.65 -0.57
CA MET A 125 1.57 14.47 0.60
C MET A 125 0.11 14.16 0.26
N GLN A 126 -0.32 14.41 -0.98
CA GLN A 126 -1.68 14.05 -1.37
C GLN A 126 -1.91 12.54 -1.41
N TYR A 127 -0.84 11.74 -1.50
CA TYR A 127 -0.93 10.27 -1.58
C TYR A 127 -0.79 9.58 -0.23
N ASN A 128 -0.15 10.23 0.75
CA ASN A 128 0.10 9.63 2.05
C ASN A 128 -0.21 10.59 3.19
N ASP A 129 -0.93 10.10 4.18
CA ASP A 129 -1.18 10.84 5.42
C ASP A 129 0.07 10.83 6.31
N ILE A 130 0.78 9.70 6.30
CA ILE A 130 1.98 9.49 7.11
C ILE A 130 3.06 8.95 6.20
N THR A 131 4.26 9.53 6.28
CA THR A 131 5.42 9.07 5.51
C THR A 131 6.53 8.58 6.44
N ILE A 132 7.23 7.55 5.99
CA ILE A 132 8.32 6.93 6.72
C ILE A 132 9.61 7.14 5.91
N ALA A 133 10.67 7.58 6.58
CA ALA A 133 11.95 7.83 5.97
C ALA A 133 12.87 6.63 6.16
N CYS A 134 12.91 5.75 5.17
CA CYS A 134 13.86 4.64 5.12
C CYS A 134 14.02 4.21 3.67
N PRO A 135 15.08 3.47 3.32
CA PRO A 135 15.21 2.91 1.98
C PRO A 135 14.11 1.90 1.69
N LEU A 136 13.69 1.82 0.42
CA LEU A 136 12.64 0.89 -0.02
C LEU A 136 13.05 -0.57 0.23
N THR A 137 14.34 -0.86 0.18
CA THR A 137 14.89 -2.20 0.40
C THR A 137 14.93 -2.61 1.89
N GLU A 138 14.72 -1.67 2.79
CA GLU A 138 14.70 -1.90 4.24
C GLU A 138 13.26 -2.16 4.72
N GLU A 139 12.65 -3.23 4.22
CA GLU A 139 11.25 -3.53 4.49
C GLU A 139 10.94 -3.74 5.97
N ARG A 140 11.86 -4.37 6.72
CA ARG A 140 11.64 -4.61 8.15
C ARG A 140 11.69 -3.31 8.96
N VAL A 141 12.53 -2.38 8.56
CA VAL A 141 12.57 -1.05 9.19
C VAL A 141 11.24 -0.35 8.94
N PHE A 142 10.74 -0.41 7.70
CA PHE A 142 9.45 0.18 7.35
C PHE A 142 8.31 -0.42 8.20
N THR A 143 8.20 -1.74 8.25
CA THR A 143 7.11 -2.41 8.96
C THR A 143 7.18 -2.16 10.47
N GLU A 144 8.39 -2.08 11.06
CA GLU A 144 8.53 -1.73 12.47
C GLU A 144 8.06 -0.29 12.75
N GLU A 145 8.37 0.64 11.85
CA GLU A 145 7.89 2.02 11.98
C GLU A 145 6.37 2.10 11.81
N VAL A 146 5.79 1.32 10.90
CA VAL A 146 4.34 1.24 10.74
C VAL A 146 3.68 0.76 12.04
N LYS A 147 4.25 -0.26 12.67
CA LYS A 147 3.73 -0.76 13.96
C LYS A 147 3.74 0.32 15.03
N LYS A 148 4.81 1.12 15.10
CA LYS A 148 4.90 2.23 16.06
C LYS A 148 3.82 3.28 15.81
N VAL A 149 3.64 3.65 14.55
CA VAL A 149 2.63 4.64 14.16
C VAL A 149 1.23 4.13 14.47
N LEU A 150 0.92 2.90 14.06
CA LEU A 150 -0.40 2.32 14.30
C LEU A 150 -0.66 2.10 15.78
N GLY A 151 0.38 1.82 16.56
CA GLY A 151 0.26 1.69 18.02
C GLY A 151 -0.18 2.97 18.71
N THR A 152 0.05 4.13 18.11
CA THR A 152 -0.42 5.42 18.65
C THR A 152 -1.81 5.80 18.16
N ILE A 153 -2.27 5.20 17.06
CA ILE A 153 -3.55 5.53 16.42
C ILE A 153 -4.65 4.54 16.82
N ILE A 154 -4.31 3.25 16.85
CA ILE A 154 -5.27 2.19 17.16
C ILE A 154 -5.35 2.03 18.67
N HIS A 155 -6.54 2.27 19.20
CA HIS A 155 -6.82 2.04 20.62
C HIS A 155 -7.31 0.60 20.79
N LYS A 156 -6.53 -0.18 21.52
CA LYS A 156 -6.94 -1.53 21.91
C LYS A 156 -7.62 -1.49 23.27
#